data_cb0192093daeba79fd61e819fdd7444b
#
_entry.id   cb0192093daeba79fd61e819fdd7444b
#
_cell.length_a   1.000
_cell.length_b   1.000
_cell.length_c   1.000
_cell.angle_alpha   90.00
_cell.angle_beta   90.00
_cell.angle_gamma   90.00
#
_symmetry.space_group_name_H-M   'P 1'
#
loop_
_entity.id
_entity.type
_entity.pdbx_description
1 polymer ?
#
loop_
_entity_poly.entity_id
_entity_poly.type
_entity_poly.pdbx_seq_one_letter_code
_entity_poly.pdbx_strand_id
1 'polypeptide(L)'
;TAGYNFYDARGNLRSILPYQVLRANARISAQRLAAIGLTSGDRVAIIADTTPEFVELFFACRYAGLIPFAMPVPVNLGSHAVYVQQLCGMLEAGQASAAVANVDYINFLKEAAEGSRGLRWVGTPEQLGEFPTADIVLPANRPDEIAYLQFTSGSTRTPRGVVITERALMSNLQGIVRNGLEIR
;
A
#
# COMPACT_ATOMS: atom_id res chain seq x y z
N THR A 1 8.60 -3.74 -23.34
CA THR A 1 8.20 -4.60 -22.21
C THR A 1 7.03 -3.94 -21.51
N ALA A 2 5.91 -4.65 -21.31
CA ALA A 2 4.76 -4.12 -20.60
C ALA A 2 5.09 -3.89 -19.11
N GLY A 3 4.67 -2.76 -18.55
CA GLY A 3 4.99 -2.37 -17.18
C GLY A 3 4.44 -1.00 -16.81
N TYR A 4 4.80 -0.52 -15.62
CA TYR A 4 4.55 0.83 -15.17
C TYR A 4 5.69 1.75 -15.58
N ASN A 5 5.36 2.93 -16.07
CA ASN A 5 6.31 4.01 -16.36
C ASN A 5 6.12 5.12 -15.32
N PHE A 6 7.19 5.51 -14.67
CA PHE A 6 7.19 6.58 -13.67
C PHE A 6 7.84 7.83 -14.24
N TYR A 7 7.13 8.94 -14.15
CA TYR A 7 7.56 10.22 -14.68
C TYR A 7 7.75 11.23 -13.55
N ASP A 8 8.70 12.17 -13.73
CA ASP A 8 8.82 13.31 -12.84
C ASP A 8 7.77 14.39 -13.12
N ALA A 9 7.74 15.45 -12.30
CA ALA A 9 6.80 16.55 -12.45
C ALA A 9 6.99 17.36 -13.78
N ARG A 10 8.10 17.14 -14.49
CA ARG A 10 8.39 17.75 -15.78
C ARG A 10 8.05 16.84 -16.97
N GLY A 11 7.52 15.64 -16.69
CA GLY A 11 7.18 14.66 -17.72
C GLY A 11 8.35 13.82 -18.22
N ASN A 12 9.53 13.86 -17.58
CA ASN A 12 10.65 13.00 -17.96
C ASN A 12 10.47 11.60 -17.34
N LEU A 13 10.72 10.57 -18.14
CA LEU A 13 10.71 9.19 -17.68
C LEU A 13 11.84 8.97 -16.65
N ARG A 14 11.48 8.62 -15.42
CA ARG A 14 12.42 8.31 -14.33
C ARG A 14 12.77 6.85 -14.23
N SER A 15 11.77 5.99 -14.29
CA SER A 15 11.96 4.55 -14.17
C SER A 15 10.86 3.77 -14.87
N ILE A 16 11.15 2.53 -15.19
CA ILE A 16 10.20 1.56 -15.73
C ILE A 16 10.20 0.36 -14.81
N LEU A 17 9.01 -0.08 -14.40
CA LEU A 17 8.81 -1.32 -13.63
C LEU A 17 8.08 -2.34 -14.50
N PRO A 18 8.81 -3.25 -15.17
CA PRO A 18 8.21 -4.32 -15.95
C PRO A 18 7.34 -5.24 -15.08
N TYR A 19 6.21 -5.72 -15.58
CA TYR A 19 5.31 -6.58 -14.80
C TYR A 19 5.97 -7.87 -14.29
N GLN A 20 6.95 -8.42 -15.01
CA GLN A 20 7.71 -9.57 -14.54
C GLN A 20 8.57 -9.23 -13.32
N VAL A 21 9.23 -8.06 -13.33
CA VAL A 21 10.03 -7.56 -12.20
C VAL A 21 9.12 -7.25 -11.01
N LEU A 22 8.02 -6.53 -11.24
CA LEU A 22 7.01 -6.27 -10.21
C LEU A 22 6.55 -7.55 -9.53
N ARG A 23 6.21 -8.59 -10.32
CA ARG A 23 5.78 -9.88 -9.78
C ARG A 23 6.85 -10.52 -8.90
N ALA A 24 8.11 -10.51 -9.34
CA ALA A 24 9.22 -11.11 -8.59
C ALA A 24 9.46 -10.35 -7.27
N ASN A 25 9.58 -9.03 -7.33
CA ASN A 25 9.83 -8.17 -6.18
C ASN A 25 8.69 -8.22 -5.17
N ALA A 26 7.44 -8.15 -5.64
CA ALA A 26 6.26 -8.23 -4.78
C ALA A 26 6.18 -9.56 -4.02
N ARG A 27 6.55 -10.69 -4.64
CA ARG A 27 6.58 -12.00 -3.96
C ARG A 27 7.66 -12.07 -2.89
N ILE A 28 8.85 -11.52 -3.15
CA ILE A 28 9.94 -11.42 -2.16
C ILE A 28 9.49 -10.54 -0.98
N SER A 29 8.92 -9.38 -1.26
CA SER A 29 8.43 -8.46 -0.23
C SER A 29 7.25 -9.07 0.57
N ALA A 30 6.40 -9.89 -0.06
CA ALA A 30 5.36 -10.64 0.63
C ALA A 30 5.92 -11.61 1.69
N GLN A 31 6.99 -12.33 1.34
CA GLN A 31 7.68 -13.22 2.26
C GLN A 31 8.35 -12.46 3.42
N ARG A 32 8.89 -11.26 3.15
CA ARG A 32 9.46 -10.38 4.19
C ARG A 32 8.38 -9.81 5.12
N LEU A 33 7.22 -9.43 4.58
CA LEU A 33 6.07 -9.00 5.38
C LEU A 33 5.58 -10.12 6.32
N ALA A 34 5.63 -11.37 5.87
CA ALA A 34 5.35 -12.49 6.75
C ALA A 34 6.46 -12.70 7.81
N ALA A 35 7.73 -12.49 7.45
CA ALA A 35 8.85 -12.63 8.39
C ALA A 35 8.81 -11.63 9.55
N ILE A 36 8.21 -10.44 9.36
CA ILE A 36 7.94 -9.50 10.47
C ILE A 36 6.68 -9.86 11.30
N GLY A 37 6.11 -11.02 11.08
CA GLY A 37 4.99 -11.55 11.87
C GLY A 37 3.61 -11.13 11.37
N LEU A 38 3.46 -10.62 10.16
CA LEU A 38 2.16 -10.34 9.57
C LEU A 38 1.50 -11.62 9.03
N THR A 39 0.20 -11.71 9.22
CA THR A 39 -0.62 -12.86 8.82
C THR A 39 -1.79 -12.42 7.93
N SER A 40 -2.37 -13.35 7.19
CA SER A 40 -3.52 -13.07 6.32
C SER A 40 -4.63 -12.30 7.07
N GLY A 41 -5.14 -11.24 6.45
CA GLY A 41 -6.13 -10.32 7.03
C GLY A 41 -5.53 -9.13 7.80
N ASP A 42 -4.23 -9.15 8.12
CA ASP A 42 -3.56 -7.98 8.70
C ASP A 42 -3.54 -6.81 7.71
N ARG A 43 -3.62 -5.59 8.24
CA ARG A 43 -3.74 -4.38 7.45
C ARG A 43 -2.44 -3.62 7.41
N VAL A 44 -2.04 -3.20 6.20
CA VAL A 44 -0.78 -2.50 5.97
C VAL A 44 -1.06 -1.11 5.40
N ALA A 45 -0.70 -0.10 6.15
CA ALA A 45 -0.74 1.29 5.72
C ALA A 45 0.47 1.61 4.84
N ILE A 46 0.28 2.21 3.67
CA ILE A 46 1.36 2.57 2.76
C ILE A 46 1.18 4.02 2.35
N ILE A 47 2.17 4.89 2.59
CA ILE A 47 2.13 6.25 2.04
C ILE A 47 2.27 6.15 0.52
N ALA A 48 1.25 6.67 -0.18
CA ALA A 48 1.08 6.54 -1.61
C ALA A 48 1.92 7.57 -2.37
N ASP A 49 3.24 7.41 -2.35
CA ASP A 49 4.12 8.13 -3.23
C ASP A 49 4.13 7.50 -4.63
N THR A 50 4.36 8.31 -5.67
CA THR A 50 4.37 7.83 -7.06
C THR A 50 5.72 7.19 -7.37
N THR A 51 5.98 6.03 -6.76
CA THR A 51 7.24 5.29 -6.87
C THR A 51 7.02 3.80 -7.16
N PRO A 52 8.01 3.11 -7.73
CA PRO A 52 7.96 1.67 -7.92
C PRO A 52 7.67 0.91 -6.62
N GLU A 53 8.29 1.33 -5.52
CA GLU A 53 8.21 0.69 -4.21
C GLU A 53 6.77 0.68 -3.67
N PHE A 54 6.01 1.76 -3.88
CA PHE A 54 4.57 1.79 -3.51
C PHE A 54 3.80 0.70 -4.24
N VAL A 55 4.00 0.58 -5.56
CA VAL A 55 3.31 -0.43 -6.37
C VAL A 55 3.74 -1.85 -5.94
N GLU A 56 5.03 -2.07 -5.75
CA GLU A 56 5.56 -3.37 -5.31
C GLU A 56 4.99 -3.78 -3.95
N LEU A 57 4.96 -2.88 -2.98
CA LEU A 57 4.41 -3.13 -1.64
C LEU A 57 2.91 -3.39 -1.66
N PHE A 58 2.17 -2.64 -2.48
CA PHE A 58 0.73 -2.88 -2.64
C PHE A 58 0.47 -4.31 -3.13
N PHE A 59 1.17 -4.76 -4.17
CA PHE A 59 1.06 -6.12 -4.67
C PHE A 59 1.66 -7.15 -3.70
N ALA A 60 2.72 -6.82 -2.96
CA ALA A 60 3.27 -7.69 -1.92
C ALA A 60 2.23 -8.03 -0.86
N CYS A 61 1.49 -7.03 -0.39
CA CYS A 61 0.37 -7.25 0.53
C CYS A 61 -0.65 -8.23 -0.06
N ARG A 62 -1.01 -8.04 -1.35
CA ARG A 62 -1.97 -8.93 -2.00
C ARG A 62 -1.47 -10.36 -2.12
N TYR A 63 -0.17 -10.56 -2.41
CA TYR A 63 0.44 -11.90 -2.42
C TYR A 63 0.50 -12.55 -1.04
N ALA A 64 0.67 -11.77 0.02
CA ALA A 64 0.71 -12.27 1.40
C ALA A 64 -0.68 -12.45 2.03
N GLY A 65 -1.78 -12.15 1.32
CA GLY A 65 -3.14 -12.15 1.89
C GLY A 65 -3.39 -11.01 2.87
N LEU A 66 -2.55 -9.96 2.83
CA LEU A 66 -2.68 -8.76 3.64
C LEU A 66 -3.60 -7.75 2.95
N ILE A 67 -4.14 -6.82 3.73
CA ILE A 67 -5.06 -5.79 3.26
C ILE A 67 -4.32 -4.44 3.22
N PRO A 68 -3.80 -4.01 2.06
CA PRO A 68 -3.16 -2.70 1.96
C PRO A 68 -4.18 -1.57 1.99
N PHE A 69 -3.76 -0.40 2.47
CA PHE A 69 -4.45 0.85 2.23
C PHE A 69 -3.48 2.00 2.02
N ALA A 70 -3.83 2.85 1.06
CA ALA A 70 -3.03 4.01 0.70
C ALA A 70 -3.31 5.18 1.64
N MET A 71 -2.25 5.81 2.15
CA MET A 71 -2.30 7.06 2.88
C MET A 71 -1.75 8.20 2.01
N PRO A 72 -2.28 9.42 2.13
CA PRO A 72 -1.89 10.52 1.26
C PRO A 72 -0.46 10.99 1.55
N VAL A 73 0.23 11.43 0.50
CA VAL A 73 1.39 12.32 0.64
C VAL A 73 0.92 13.75 0.99
N PRO A 74 1.72 14.59 1.66
CA PRO A 74 1.35 15.97 1.94
C PRO A 74 1.32 16.77 0.62
N VAL A 75 0.13 17.21 0.19
CA VAL A 75 -0.05 17.98 -1.06
C VAL A 75 0.36 19.46 -0.87
N ASN A 76 0.15 19.99 0.31
CA ASN A 76 0.65 21.29 0.76
C ASN A 76 1.21 21.04 2.15
N LEU A 77 2.37 21.56 2.45
CA LEU A 77 2.94 21.60 3.80
C LEU A 77 2.06 22.50 4.68
N GLY A 78 0.80 22.08 4.89
CA GLY A 78 0.03 22.44 6.04
C GLY A 78 0.87 22.19 7.29
N SER A 79 0.47 22.61 8.46
CA SER A 79 1.34 22.40 9.62
C SER A 79 1.70 20.91 9.73
N HIS A 80 2.96 20.61 10.03
CA HIS A 80 3.47 19.29 10.35
C HIS A 80 2.48 18.48 11.20
N ALA A 81 1.98 19.11 12.28
CA ALA A 81 1.03 18.51 13.20
C ALA A 81 -0.28 18.06 12.54
N VAL A 82 -0.81 18.82 11.57
CA VAL A 82 -2.05 18.45 10.86
C VAL A 82 -1.84 17.18 10.02
N TYR A 83 -0.71 17.08 9.35
CA TYR A 83 -0.40 15.88 8.56
C TYR A 83 -0.19 14.65 9.45
N VAL A 84 0.58 14.78 10.53
CA VAL A 84 0.77 13.71 11.52
C VAL A 84 -0.57 13.26 12.11
N GLN A 85 -1.44 14.21 12.49
CA GLN A 85 -2.78 13.89 13.01
C GLN A 85 -3.64 13.15 11.98
N GLN A 86 -3.56 13.54 10.71
CA GLN A 86 -4.26 12.85 9.62
C GLN A 86 -3.78 11.41 9.48
N LEU A 87 -2.46 11.18 9.46
CA LEU A 87 -1.87 9.84 9.41
C LEU A 87 -2.29 8.99 10.63
N CYS A 88 -2.23 9.56 11.83
CA CYS A 88 -2.67 8.90 13.07
C CYS A 88 -4.12 8.43 12.95
N GLY A 89 -5.05 9.33 12.56
CA GLY A 89 -6.46 8.97 12.38
C GLY A 89 -6.69 7.88 11.33
N MET A 90 -5.88 7.83 10.26
CA MET A 90 -5.96 6.77 9.25
C MET A 90 -5.39 5.44 9.75
N LEU A 91 -4.28 5.44 10.50
CA LEU A 91 -3.72 4.25 11.12
C LEU A 91 -4.72 3.60 12.09
N GLU A 92 -5.39 4.41 12.91
CA GLU A 92 -6.42 3.96 13.84
C GLU A 92 -7.66 3.43 13.12
N ALA A 93 -8.23 4.22 12.21
CA ALA A 93 -9.43 3.83 11.44
C ALA A 93 -9.17 2.59 10.57
N GLY A 94 -7.98 2.48 10.00
CA GLY A 94 -7.53 1.31 9.24
C GLY A 94 -7.18 0.12 10.12
N GLN A 95 -6.99 0.30 11.43
CA GLN A 95 -6.46 -0.72 12.34
C GLN A 95 -5.16 -1.34 11.79
N ALA A 96 -4.20 -0.48 11.45
CA ALA A 96 -2.96 -0.90 10.81
C ALA A 96 -2.16 -1.85 11.71
N SER A 97 -1.70 -2.95 11.15
CA SER A 97 -0.76 -3.88 11.79
C SER A 97 0.70 -3.56 11.43
N ALA A 98 0.91 -2.94 10.28
CA ALA A 98 2.19 -2.39 9.87
C ALA A 98 1.98 -1.10 9.04
N ALA A 99 3.02 -0.27 8.95
CA ALA A 99 2.99 0.95 8.17
C ALA A 99 4.32 1.18 7.45
N VAL A 100 4.24 1.62 6.18
CA VAL A 100 5.40 1.79 5.30
C VAL A 100 5.38 3.17 4.66
N ALA A 101 6.54 3.82 4.65
CA ALA A 101 6.75 5.07 3.94
C ALA A 101 8.17 5.13 3.36
N ASN A 102 8.35 5.88 2.27
CA ASN A 102 9.68 6.23 1.78
C ASN A 102 10.42 7.12 2.77
N VAL A 103 11.72 7.24 2.60
CA VAL A 103 12.63 8.01 3.49
C VAL A 103 12.15 9.46 3.71
N ASP A 104 11.52 10.07 2.72
CA ASP A 104 11.04 11.46 2.79
C ASP A 104 9.84 11.62 3.77
N TYR A 105 9.09 10.56 4.03
CA TYR A 105 7.86 10.61 4.84
C TYR A 105 7.93 9.76 6.11
N ILE A 106 8.97 8.96 6.29
CA ILE A 106 9.05 8.00 7.40
C ILE A 106 9.01 8.66 8.77
N ASN A 107 9.56 9.86 8.93
CA ASN A 107 9.57 10.56 10.21
C ASN A 107 8.15 10.97 10.63
N PHE A 108 7.32 11.47 9.69
CA PHE A 108 5.91 11.78 9.95
C PHE A 108 5.12 10.52 10.32
N LEU A 109 5.41 9.41 9.62
CA LEU A 109 4.74 8.15 9.88
C LEU A 109 5.10 7.57 11.24
N LYS A 110 6.36 7.64 11.64
CA LYS A 110 6.82 7.20 12.97
C LYS A 110 6.18 8.02 14.08
N GLU A 111 6.14 9.34 13.93
CA GLU A 111 5.47 10.23 14.89
C GLU A 111 3.97 9.92 15.00
N ALA A 112 3.29 9.72 13.86
CA ALA A 112 1.88 9.32 13.85
C ALA A 112 1.63 7.95 14.50
N ALA A 113 2.61 7.08 14.46
CA ALA A 113 2.55 5.72 15.01
C ALA A 113 2.80 5.63 16.52
N GLU A 114 3.39 6.65 17.17
CA GLU A 114 3.78 6.62 18.60
C GLU A 114 2.63 6.29 19.54
N GLY A 115 1.39 6.68 19.20
CA GLY A 115 0.19 6.38 19.99
C GLY A 115 -0.63 5.18 19.51
N SER A 116 -0.24 4.56 18.40
CA SER A 116 -1.05 3.53 17.73
C SER A 116 -0.94 2.17 18.42
N ARG A 117 -2.07 1.67 18.94
CA ARG A 117 -2.16 0.32 19.50
C ARG A 117 -2.33 -0.68 18.37
N GLY A 118 -1.46 -1.70 18.33
CA GLY A 118 -1.58 -2.81 17.36
C GLY A 118 -0.61 -2.76 16.19
N LEU A 119 0.10 -1.65 15.96
CA LEU A 119 1.20 -1.60 15.01
C LEU A 119 2.37 -2.47 15.52
N ARG A 120 2.76 -3.44 14.69
CA ARG A 120 3.88 -4.35 14.98
C ARG A 120 5.17 -3.87 14.34
N TRP A 121 5.07 -3.14 13.24
CA TRP A 121 6.23 -2.65 12.51
C TRP A 121 5.92 -1.35 11.76
N VAL A 122 6.89 -0.43 11.76
CA VAL A 122 6.90 0.80 10.98
C VAL A 122 8.28 1.00 10.38
N GLY A 123 8.37 1.16 9.07
CA GLY A 123 9.67 1.29 8.42
C GLY A 123 9.59 1.70 6.95
N THR A 124 10.75 1.69 6.31
CA THR A 124 10.88 1.97 4.88
C THR A 124 10.96 0.68 4.05
N PRO A 125 10.75 0.74 2.73
CA PRO A 125 10.96 -0.40 1.84
C PRO A 125 12.36 -1.01 1.97
N GLU A 126 13.40 -0.16 2.15
CA GLU A 126 14.77 -0.60 2.34
C GLU A 126 14.93 -1.40 3.64
N GLN A 127 14.38 -0.88 4.75
CA GLN A 127 14.38 -1.58 6.04
C GLN A 127 13.63 -2.90 5.98
N LEU A 128 12.50 -2.97 5.24
CA LEU A 128 11.83 -4.23 4.96
C LEU A 128 12.75 -5.17 4.17
N GLY A 129 13.57 -4.60 3.29
CA GLY A 129 14.58 -5.31 2.50
C GLY A 129 15.62 -6.07 3.33
N GLU A 130 15.89 -5.63 4.56
CA GLU A 130 16.87 -6.25 5.47
C GLU A 130 16.35 -7.53 6.14
N PHE A 131 15.03 -7.74 6.16
CA PHE A 131 14.45 -8.96 6.73
C PHE A 131 14.68 -10.15 5.81
N PRO A 132 14.88 -11.35 6.38
CA PRO A 132 14.94 -12.58 5.61
C PRO A 132 13.60 -12.85 4.91
N THR A 133 13.63 -13.64 3.86
CA THR A 133 12.39 -14.17 3.26
C THR A 133 11.88 -15.34 4.10
N ALA A 134 10.62 -15.30 4.51
CA ALA A 134 9.98 -16.44 5.16
C ALA A 134 9.64 -17.51 4.11
N ASP A 135 9.87 -18.76 4.46
CA ASP A 135 9.43 -19.89 3.62
C ASP A 135 7.93 -20.15 3.88
N ILE A 136 7.10 -19.39 3.19
CA ILE A 136 5.64 -19.46 3.29
C ILE A 136 5.01 -19.78 1.93
N VAL A 137 3.92 -20.52 1.96
CA VAL A 137 3.02 -20.66 0.81
C VAL A 137 2.17 -19.39 0.73
N LEU A 138 2.35 -18.63 -0.34
CA LEU A 138 1.54 -17.43 -0.58
C LEU A 138 0.07 -17.84 -0.83
N PRO A 139 -0.89 -17.29 -0.09
CA PRO A 139 -2.29 -17.67 -0.22
C PRO A 139 -2.85 -17.31 -1.60
N ALA A 140 -3.85 -18.06 -2.04
CA ALA A 140 -4.66 -17.69 -3.19
C ALA A 140 -5.79 -16.77 -2.71
N ASN A 141 -5.96 -15.63 -3.38
CA ASN A 141 -7.05 -14.70 -3.08
C ASN A 141 -8.40 -15.29 -3.47
N ARG A 142 -9.40 -15.15 -2.62
CA ARG A 142 -10.77 -15.58 -2.86
C ARG A 142 -11.66 -14.38 -3.19
N PRO A 143 -12.71 -14.55 -4.02
CA PRO A 143 -13.56 -13.44 -4.46
C PRO A 143 -14.18 -12.59 -3.35
N ASP A 144 -14.49 -13.20 -2.20
CA ASP A 144 -15.15 -12.52 -1.09
C ASP A 144 -14.16 -11.93 -0.06
N GLU A 145 -12.86 -12.13 -0.25
CA GLU A 145 -11.83 -11.52 0.59
C GLU A 145 -11.66 -10.03 0.27
N ILE A 146 -11.17 -9.30 1.27
CA ILE A 146 -10.89 -7.87 1.14
C ILE A 146 -9.62 -7.71 0.30
N ALA A 147 -9.72 -7.01 -0.82
CA ALA A 147 -8.57 -6.68 -1.65
C ALA A 147 -7.78 -5.53 -1.05
N TYR A 148 -8.43 -4.46 -0.67
CA TYR A 148 -7.81 -3.29 -0.05
C TYR A 148 -8.85 -2.40 0.63
N LEU A 149 -8.38 -1.45 1.46
CA LEU A 149 -9.23 -0.37 1.97
C LEU A 149 -8.92 0.92 1.19
N GLN A 150 -9.98 1.61 0.79
CA GLN A 150 -9.86 2.92 0.15
C GLN A 150 -10.44 3.98 1.07
N PHE A 151 -9.58 4.87 1.57
CA PHE A 151 -10.02 6.01 2.35
C PHE A 151 -10.58 7.09 1.44
N THR A 152 -11.73 7.63 1.81
CA THR A 152 -12.33 8.76 1.10
C THR A 152 -11.93 10.06 1.81
N SER A 153 -11.75 11.12 1.03
CA SER A 153 -11.50 12.48 1.52
C SER A 153 -12.75 13.13 2.14
N GLY A 154 -13.62 12.32 2.78
CA GLY A 154 -14.91 12.75 3.28
C GLY A 154 -14.85 14.04 4.10
N SER A 155 -15.90 14.87 4.01
CA SER A 155 -16.13 16.10 4.76
C SER A 155 -16.25 15.91 6.28
N THR A 156 -16.11 14.68 6.77
CA THR A 156 -16.17 14.32 8.19
C THR A 156 -14.77 14.29 8.79
N ARG A 157 -14.64 14.75 10.05
CA ARG A 157 -13.36 14.78 10.79
C ARG A 157 -12.70 13.42 10.95
N THR A 158 -13.44 12.32 10.77
CA THR A 158 -12.93 10.95 10.92
C THR A 158 -12.77 10.31 9.54
N PRO A 159 -11.55 9.85 9.16
CA PRO A 159 -11.35 9.12 7.93
C PRO A 159 -12.24 7.87 7.86
N ARG A 160 -12.87 7.64 6.72
CA ARG A 160 -13.68 6.43 6.50
C ARG A 160 -13.04 5.57 5.43
N GLY A 161 -12.70 4.35 5.79
CA GLY A 161 -12.21 3.34 4.85
C GLY A 161 -13.37 2.56 4.22
N VAL A 162 -13.43 2.57 2.89
CA VAL A 162 -14.34 1.73 2.11
C VAL A 162 -13.65 0.39 1.85
N VAL A 163 -14.36 -0.69 2.16
CA VAL A 163 -13.89 -2.06 1.91
C VAL A 163 -14.10 -2.42 0.45
N ILE A 164 -13.03 -2.75 -0.25
CA ILE A 164 -13.06 -3.24 -1.63
C ILE A 164 -12.73 -4.73 -1.61
N THR A 165 -13.67 -5.57 -2.07
CA THR A 165 -13.44 -7.02 -2.20
C THR A 165 -12.74 -7.36 -3.51
N GLU A 166 -12.12 -8.56 -3.59
CA GLU A 166 -11.54 -9.08 -4.84
C GLU A 166 -12.56 -9.12 -5.96
N ARG A 167 -13.79 -9.55 -5.67
CA ARG A 167 -14.90 -9.58 -6.63
C ARG A 167 -15.20 -8.18 -7.19
N ALA A 168 -15.27 -7.17 -6.32
CA ALA A 168 -15.56 -5.80 -6.72
C ALA A 168 -14.40 -5.21 -7.55
N LEU A 169 -13.15 -5.45 -7.13
CA LEU A 169 -11.95 -5.04 -7.86
C LEU A 169 -11.93 -5.66 -9.27
N MET A 170 -12.08 -6.97 -9.37
CA MET A 170 -12.03 -7.68 -10.66
C MET A 170 -13.19 -7.28 -11.58
N SER A 171 -14.39 -7.06 -11.04
CA SER A 171 -15.53 -6.57 -11.83
C SER A 171 -15.28 -5.18 -12.40
N ASN A 172 -14.69 -4.28 -11.60
CA ASN A 172 -14.31 -2.94 -12.04
C ASN A 172 -13.22 -2.98 -13.13
N LEU A 173 -12.16 -3.76 -12.93
CA LEU A 173 -11.09 -3.92 -13.91
C LEU A 173 -11.62 -4.49 -15.23
N GLN A 174 -12.50 -5.50 -15.18
CA GLN A 174 -13.13 -6.04 -16.39
C GLN A 174 -14.00 -5.00 -17.11
N GLY A 175 -14.74 -4.18 -16.35
CA GLY A 175 -15.53 -3.09 -16.93
C GLY A 175 -14.65 -2.04 -17.63
N ILE A 176 -13.56 -1.64 -17.02
CA ILE A 176 -12.61 -0.69 -17.61
C ILE A 176 -11.98 -1.25 -18.89
N VAL A 177 -11.50 -2.49 -18.86
CA VAL A 177 -10.82 -3.12 -20.01
C VAL A 177 -11.80 -3.32 -21.17
N ARG A 178 -13.02 -3.82 -20.90
CA ARG A 178 -14.00 -4.14 -21.94
C ARG A 178 -14.69 -2.91 -22.55
N ASN A 179 -14.97 -1.90 -21.70
CA ASN A 179 -15.84 -0.79 -22.09
C ASN A 179 -15.13 0.56 -22.10
N GLY A 180 -13.97 0.70 -21.43
CA GLY A 180 -13.27 1.99 -21.28
C GLY A 180 -12.06 2.13 -22.18
N LEU A 181 -11.30 1.06 -22.39
CA LEU A 181 -10.03 1.14 -23.11
C LEU A 181 -10.10 0.65 -24.58
N GLU A 182 -11.24 0.12 -25.03
CA GLU A 182 -11.43 -0.46 -26.37
C GLU A 182 -10.24 -1.34 -26.83
N ILE A 183 -9.61 -2.04 -25.91
CA ILE A 183 -8.51 -2.95 -26.21
C ILE A 183 -9.09 -4.14 -26.98
N ARG A 184 -8.84 -4.15 -28.30
CA ARG A 184 -9.18 -5.24 -29.22
C ARG A 184 -8.12 -6.32 -29.20
#